data_a9e247ed7cac3d068ae1ec8ca4f44704
#
_entry.id   a9e247ed7cac3d068ae1ec8ca4f44704
#
_cell.length_a   1.000
_cell.length_b   1.000
_cell.length_c   1.000
_cell.angle_alpha   90.00
_cell.angle_beta   90.00
_cell.angle_gamma   90.00
#
_symmetry.space_group_name_H-M   'P 1'
#
loop_
_entity.id
_entity.type
_entity.pdbx_description
1 polymer ?
#
loop_
_entity_poly.entity_id
_entity_poly.type
_entity_poly.pdbx_seq_one_letter_code
_entity_poly.pdbx_strand_id
1 'polypeptide(L)'
;TIESHYKHTHFEKDLLATEEIIKKLYPDYLDFYYSALKRKSAHMFNMFIMKDKYFNNYCEWLFSILFELEKVLDISEYSPFHARVFGRVSEILLDVWIFKNNLNFTEIPVMFMEKQNWWDKSKRFISAKLFNKKYY
;
A
#
# COMPACT_ATOMS: atom_id res chain seq x y z
N THR A 1 5.24 10.08 7.04
CA THR A 1 4.16 9.77 6.08
C THR A 1 4.30 8.37 5.52
N ILE A 2 3.22 7.84 4.93
CA ILE A 2 3.22 6.55 4.22
C ILE A 2 4.27 6.56 3.12
N GLU A 3 4.30 7.61 2.31
CA GLU A 3 5.32 7.79 1.27
C GLU A 3 6.74 7.71 1.82
N SER A 4 7.05 8.50 2.85
CA SER A 4 8.39 8.49 3.44
C SER A 4 8.75 7.11 3.99
N HIS A 5 7.82 6.43 4.65
CA HIS A 5 8.04 5.08 5.15
C HIS A 5 8.31 4.09 4.01
N TYR A 6 7.49 4.14 2.94
CA TYR A 6 7.64 3.26 1.79
C TYR A 6 9.01 3.46 1.10
N LYS A 7 9.41 4.70 0.84
CA LYS A 7 10.70 5.03 0.21
C LYS A 7 11.91 4.53 1.01
N HIS A 8 11.83 4.53 2.35
CA HIS A 8 12.91 4.00 3.20
C HIS A 8 12.95 2.48 3.28
N THR A 9 11.80 1.82 3.17
CA THR A 9 11.69 0.37 3.40
C THR A 9 11.56 -0.44 2.11
N HIS A 10 11.10 0.18 1.02
CA HIS A 10 10.82 -0.44 -0.28
C HIS A 10 11.43 0.38 -1.43
N PHE A 11 11.02 0.13 -2.65
CA PHE A 11 11.53 0.84 -3.83
C PHE A 11 10.57 1.96 -4.24
N GLU A 12 11.07 3.17 -4.33
CA GLU A 12 10.29 4.34 -4.77
C GLU A 12 9.67 4.15 -6.16
N LYS A 13 10.36 3.42 -7.06
CA LYS A 13 9.86 3.13 -8.40
C LYS A 13 8.49 2.46 -8.41
N ASP A 14 8.15 1.70 -7.35
CA ASP A 14 6.86 1.03 -7.23
C ASP A 14 5.71 2.05 -7.10
N LEU A 15 5.92 3.08 -6.28
CA LEU A 15 4.95 4.17 -6.11
C LEU A 15 4.83 5.02 -7.38
N LEU A 16 5.95 5.33 -8.03
CA LEU A 16 5.95 6.11 -9.27
C LEU A 16 5.25 5.36 -10.42
N ALA A 17 5.50 4.06 -10.56
CA ALA A 17 4.81 3.25 -11.55
C ALA A 17 3.30 3.18 -11.27
N THR A 18 2.91 3.06 -9.99
CA THR A 18 1.49 3.07 -9.59
C THR A 18 0.84 4.42 -9.90
N GLU A 19 1.53 5.53 -9.64
CA GLU A 19 1.08 6.89 -9.96
C GLU A 19 0.78 7.06 -11.46
N GLU A 20 1.71 6.66 -12.32
CA GLU A 20 1.53 6.77 -13.77
C GLU A 20 0.36 5.91 -14.29
N ILE A 21 0.13 4.74 -13.69
CA ILE A 21 -1.01 3.90 -14.04
C ILE A 21 -2.33 4.54 -13.60
N ILE A 22 -2.39 5.07 -12.37
CA ILE A 22 -3.59 5.79 -11.90
C ILE A 22 -3.86 7.00 -12.79
N LYS A 23 -2.84 7.78 -13.12
CA LYS A 23 -2.96 8.94 -14.01
C LYS A 23 -3.50 8.57 -15.38
N LYS A 24 -3.11 7.42 -15.92
CA LYS A 24 -3.55 6.91 -17.22
C LYS A 24 -4.98 6.37 -17.18
N LEU A 25 -5.32 5.54 -16.19
CA LEU A 25 -6.58 4.81 -16.15
C LEU A 25 -7.67 5.56 -15.38
N TYR A 26 -7.31 6.25 -14.31
CA TYR A 26 -8.21 6.85 -13.34
C TYR A 26 -7.69 8.21 -12.86
N PRO A 27 -7.54 9.20 -13.74
CA PRO A 27 -6.92 10.49 -13.40
C PRO A 27 -7.65 11.22 -12.26
N ASP A 28 -8.94 11.00 -12.08
CA ASP A 28 -9.74 11.54 -10.99
C ASP A 28 -9.49 10.90 -9.60
N TYR A 29 -8.67 9.84 -9.54
CA TYR A 29 -8.17 9.24 -8.29
C TYR A 29 -6.80 9.79 -7.85
N LEU A 30 -6.12 10.57 -8.70
CA LEU A 30 -4.73 10.96 -8.48
C LEU A 30 -4.55 11.81 -7.22
N ASP A 31 -5.42 12.78 -6.99
CA ASP A 31 -5.36 13.64 -5.80
C ASP A 31 -5.58 12.84 -4.50
N PHE A 32 -6.43 11.81 -4.56
CA PHE A 32 -6.66 10.91 -3.44
C PHE A 32 -5.46 10.00 -3.20
N TYR A 33 -4.76 9.57 -4.24
CA TYR A 33 -3.50 8.85 -4.13
C TYR A 33 -2.43 9.68 -3.42
N TYR A 34 -2.21 10.92 -3.84
CA TYR A 34 -1.27 11.82 -3.17
C TYR A 34 -1.68 12.11 -1.72
N SER A 35 -2.97 12.26 -1.48
CA SER A 35 -3.48 12.47 -0.13
C SER A 35 -3.24 11.26 0.78
N ALA A 36 -3.46 10.05 0.28
CA ALA A 36 -3.17 8.81 1.00
C ALA A 36 -1.68 8.69 1.34
N LEU A 37 -0.78 8.98 0.40
CA LEU A 37 0.66 8.94 0.60
C LEU A 37 1.17 9.93 1.66
N LYS A 38 0.52 11.08 1.82
CA LYS A 38 0.86 12.11 2.83
C LYS A 38 0.38 11.76 4.23
N ARG A 39 -0.50 10.80 4.41
CA ARG A 39 -1.01 10.39 5.73
C ARG A 39 0.09 9.76 6.58
N LYS A 40 -0.15 9.72 7.91
CA LYS A 40 0.72 9.07 8.90
C LYS A 40 0.29 7.65 9.24
N SER A 41 -0.93 7.27 8.85
CA SER A 41 -1.53 5.95 9.05
C SER A 41 -2.30 5.51 7.82
N ALA A 42 -2.42 4.20 7.61
CA ALA A 42 -3.19 3.58 6.54
C ALA A 42 -3.84 2.28 7.06
N HIS A 43 -4.85 1.81 6.36
CA HIS A 43 -5.45 0.49 6.61
C HIS A 43 -4.57 -0.58 5.96
N MET A 44 -3.62 -1.09 6.78
CA MET A 44 -2.67 -2.12 6.32
C MET A 44 -3.32 -3.51 6.32
N PHE A 45 -2.61 -4.47 5.73
CA PHE A 45 -2.94 -5.91 5.70
C PHE A 45 -4.07 -6.33 4.76
N ASN A 46 -4.64 -5.46 3.95
CA ASN A 46 -5.77 -5.80 3.04
C ASN A 46 -6.93 -6.51 3.76
N MET A 47 -7.19 -6.15 5.02
CA MET A 47 -8.25 -6.73 5.83
C MET A 47 -9.45 -5.79 5.88
N PHE A 48 -10.54 -6.20 5.27
CA PHE A 48 -11.78 -5.44 5.25
C PHE A 48 -13.00 -6.34 5.13
N ILE A 49 -14.16 -5.81 5.53
CA ILE A 49 -15.48 -6.40 5.31
C ILE A 49 -16.29 -5.36 4.56
N MET A 50 -16.78 -5.70 3.37
CA MET A 50 -17.56 -4.81 2.52
C MET A 50 -18.86 -5.49 2.08
N LYS A 51 -19.87 -4.68 1.73
CA LYS A 51 -21.04 -5.17 0.99
C LYS A 51 -20.61 -5.59 -0.42
N ASP A 52 -21.22 -6.62 -0.98
CA ASP A 52 -20.87 -7.21 -2.29
C ASP A 52 -20.74 -6.17 -3.41
N LYS A 53 -21.64 -5.19 -3.45
CA LYS A 53 -21.58 -4.09 -4.43
C LYS A 53 -20.26 -3.31 -4.35
N TYR A 54 -19.82 -2.96 -3.15
CA TYR A 54 -18.56 -2.22 -2.96
C TYR A 54 -17.37 -3.11 -3.20
N PHE A 55 -17.42 -4.36 -2.76
CA PHE A 55 -16.37 -5.33 -2.95
C PHE A 55 -16.08 -5.56 -4.45
N ASN A 56 -17.11 -5.83 -5.24
CA ASN A 56 -16.95 -6.06 -6.67
C ASN A 56 -16.36 -4.84 -7.39
N ASN A 57 -16.89 -3.64 -7.14
CA ASN A 57 -16.39 -2.40 -7.74
C ASN A 57 -14.94 -2.10 -7.31
N TYR A 58 -14.61 -2.35 -6.04
CA TYR A 58 -13.25 -2.18 -5.53
C TYR A 58 -12.29 -3.16 -6.19
N CYS A 59 -12.64 -4.43 -6.26
CA CYS A 59 -11.80 -5.45 -6.89
C CYS A 59 -11.58 -5.17 -8.39
N GLU A 60 -12.62 -4.80 -9.14
CA GLU A 60 -12.49 -4.43 -10.55
C GLU A 60 -11.52 -3.28 -10.73
N TRP A 61 -11.68 -2.20 -9.96
CA TRP A 61 -10.80 -1.05 -9.98
C TRP A 61 -9.36 -1.41 -9.54
N LEU A 62 -9.20 -2.11 -8.41
CA LEU A 62 -7.90 -2.48 -7.88
C LEU A 62 -7.11 -3.36 -8.84
N PHE A 63 -7.74 -4.44 -9.32
CA PHE A 63 -7.05 -5.39 -10.20
C PHE A 63 -6.73 -4.81 -11.57
N SER A 64 -7.51 -3.86 -12.09
CA SER A 64 -7.15 -3.15 -13.32
C SER A 64 -5.82 -2.38 -13.17
N ILE A 65 -5.56 -1.80 -11.99
CA ILE A 65 -4.29 -1.12 -11.67
C ILE A 65 -3.17 -2.15 -11.48
N LEU A 66 -3.42 -3.20 -10.67
CA LEU A 66 -2.39 -4.19 -10.35
C LEU A 66 -1.92 -4.98 -11.58
N PHE A 67 -2.81 -5.32 -12.52
CA PHE A 67 -2.43 -6.00 -13.76
C PHE A 67 -1.62 -5.09 -14.71
N GLU A 68 -1.88 -3.79 -14.75
CA GLU A 68 -1.01 -2.87 -15.49
C GLU A 68 0.33 -2.69 -14.77
N LEU A 69 0.34 -2.68 -13.44
CA LEU A 69 1.56 -2.59 -12.65
C LEU A 69 2.46 -3.82 -12.86
N GLU A 70 1.87 -5.02 -12.94
CA GLU A 70 2.58 -6.26 -13.24
C GLU A 70 3.29 -6.23 -14.60
N LYS A 71 2.73 -5.54 -15.59
CA LYS A 71 3.33 -5.42 -16.92
C LYS A 71 4.56 -4.51 -16.97
N VAL A 72 4.65 -3.55 -16.06
CA VAL A 72 5.69 -2.51 -16.08
C VAL A 72 6.75 -2.65 -14.99
N LEU A 73 6.45 -3.36 -13.90
CA LEU A 73 7.40 -3.61 -12.84
C LEU A 73 8.18 -4.90 -13.08
N ASP A 74 9.47 -4.77 -13.35
CA ASP A 74 10.39 -5.90 -13.25
C ASP A 74 10.75 -6.16 -11.78
N ILE A 75 10.30 -7.31 -11.28
CA ILE A 75 10.54 -7.78 -9.91
C ILE A 75 11.52 -8.95 -9.82
N SER A 76 12.19 -9.31 -10.93
CA SER A 76 13.11 -10.46 -11.00
C SER A 76 14.23 -10.39 -9.97
N GLU A 77 14.73 -9.18 -9.70
CA GLU A 77 15.79 -8.92 -8.73
C GLU A 77 15.27 -8.59 -7.30
N TYR A 78 13.94 -8.71 -7.08
CA TYR A 78 13.39 -8.44 -5.76
C TYR A 78 13.59 -9.62 -4.82
N SER A 79 13.99 -9.34 -3.57
CA SER A 79 13.95 -10.35 -2.52
C SER A 79 12.51 -10.85 -2.30
N PRO A 80 12.29 -12.04 -1.72
CA PRO A 80 10.94 -12.53 -1.41
C PRO A 80 10.10 -11.53 -0.60
N PHE A 81 10.75 -10.71 0.22
CA PHE A 81 10.10 -9.65 0.98
C PHE A 81 9.60 -8.53 0.04
N HIS A 82 10.42 -8.06 -0.90
CA HIS A 82 10.07 -6.98 -1.82
C HIS A 82 9.14 -7.43 -2.96
N ALA A 83 9.20 -8.69 -3.38
CA ALA A 83 8.31 -9.26 -4.40
C ALA A 83 6.81 -9.22 -4.01
N ARG A 84 6.50 -8.94 -2.73
CA ARG A 84 5.14 -8.66 -2.25
C ARG A 84 4.63 -7.26 -2.61
N VAL A 85 5.26 -6.57 -3.56
CA VAL A 85 4.95 -5.18 -3.96
C VAL A 85 3.47 -4.98 -4.29
N PHE A 86 2.84 -5.88 -5.04
CA PHE A 86 1.42 -5.77 -5.41
C PHE A 86 0.51 -5.75 -4.18
N GLY A 87 0.78 -6.62 -3.18
CA GLY A 87 0.05 -6.63 -1.92
C GLY A 87 0.25 -5.33 -1.10
N ARG A 88 1.45 -4.74 -1.13
CA ARG A 88 1.73 -3.48 -0.42
C ARG A 88 1.11 -2.27 -1.08
N VAL A 89 1.13 -2.25 -2.41
CA VAL A 89 0.44 -1.21 -3.19
C VAL A 89 -1.06 -1.29 -2.96
N SER A 90 -1.64 -2.48 -2.93
CA SER A 90 -3.07 -2.66 -2.67
C SER A 90 -3.51 -2.17 -1.29
N GLU A 91 -2.64 -2.26 -0.27
CA GLU A 91 -2.88 -1.69 1.07
C GLU A 91 -3.05 -0.15 1.02
N ILE A 92 -2.25 0.53 0.22
CA ILE A 92 -2.37 1.99 0.00
C ILE A 92 -3.62 2.31 -0.82
N LEU A 93 -3.89 1.53 -1.85
CA LEU A 93 -5.00 1.75 -2.77
C LEU A 93 -6.37 1.55 -2.12
N LEU A 94 -6.47 0.77 -1.05
CA LEU A 94 -7.71 0.64 -0.28
C LEU A 94 -8.17 2.01 0.25
N ASP A 95 -7.28 2.76 0.87
CA ASP A 95 -7.60 4.10 1.38
C ASP A 95 -7.95 5.07 0.24
N VAL A 96 -7.22 5.01 -0.87
CA VAL A 96 -7.49 5.85 -2.06
C VAL A 96 -8.92 5.62 -2.55
N TRP A 97 -9.33 4.35 -2.66
CA TRP A 97 -10.66 3.99 -3.14
C TRP A 97 -11.77 4.40 -2.18
N ILE A 98 -11.57 4.18 -0.88
CA ILE A 98 -12.53 4.56 0.18
C ILE A 98 -12.78 6.08 0.15
N PHE A 99 -11.71 6.88 0.13
CA PHE A 99 -11.82 8.34 0.19
C PHE A 99 -12.38 8.93 -1.10
N LYS A 100 -11.96 8.44 -2.27
CA LYS A 100 -12.51 8.89 -3.55
C LYS A 100 -14.02 8.66 -3.65
N ASN A 101 -14.48 7.53 -3.15
CA ASN A 101 -15.90 7.17 -3.20
C ASN A 101 -16.69 7.69 -1.99
N ASN A 102 -16.07 8.48 -1.10
CA ASN A 102 -16.68 9.06 0.10
C ASN A 102 -17.44 8.02 0.93
N LEU A 103 -16.83 6.87 1.17
CA LEU A 103 -17.47 5.78 1.89
C LEU A 103 -17.33 5.93 3.40
N ASN A 104 -18.42 5.68 4.11
CA ASN A 104 -18.37 5.55 5.56
C ASN A 104 -17.79 4.19 5.93
N PHE A 105 -16.82 4.19 6.85
CA PHE A 105 -16.21 2.97 7.38
C PHE A 105 -16.03 3.05 8.90
N THR A 106 -15.84 1.90 9.51
CA THR A 106 -15.53 1.77 10.93
C THR A 106 -14.28 0.92 11.08
N GLU A 107 -13.32 1.39 11.86
CA GLU A 107 -12.11 0.64 12.18
C GLU A 107 -12.41 -0.38 13.28
N ILE A 108 -11.96 -1.62 13.08
CA ILE A 108 -12.05 -2.70 14.07
C ILE A 108 -10.63 -2.97 14.58
N PRO A 109 -10.39 -2.98 15.90
CA PRO A 109 -9.08 -3.28 16.45
C PRO A 109 -8.59 -4.67 16.03
N VAL A 110 -7.34 -4.75 15.54
CA VAL A 110 -6.68 -6.02 15.23
C VAL A 110 -5.95 -6.53 16.45
N MET A 111 -6.25 -7.78 16.85
CA MET A 111 -5.54 -8.46 17.91
C MET A 111 -4.56 -9.48 17.33
N PHE A 112 -3.29 -9.32 17.66
CA PHE A 112 -2.26 -10.31 17.30
C PHE A 112 -2.29 -11.45 18.31
N MET A 113 -2.54 -12.68 17.85
CA MET A 113 -2.57 -13.88 18.70
C MET A 113 -1.17 -14.28 19.17
N GLU A 114 -0.14 -13.93 18.44
CA GLU A 114 1.25 -14.22 18.77
C GLU A 114 1.92 -13.07 19.52
N LYS A 115 2.85 -13.41 20.43
CA LYS A 115 3.68 -12.40 21.12
C LYS A 115 4.54 -11.65 20.10
N GLN A 116 4.33 -10.35 20.01
CA GLN A 116 5.10 -9.49 19.14
C GLN A 116 6.40 -9.05 19.83
N ASN A 117 7.55 -9.30 19.19
CA ASN A 117 8.83 -8.78 19.66
C ASN A 117 9.00 -7.30 19.24
N TRP A 118 8.49 -6.39 20.07
CA TRP A 118 8.54 -4.95 19.82
C TRP A 118 9.98 -4.40 19.77
N TRP A 119 10.91 -5.01 20.50
CA TRP A 119 12.31 -4.59 20.49
C TRP A 119 12.96 -4.81 19.12
N ASP A 120 12.74 -5.97 18.51
CA ASP A 120 13.28 -6.26 17.18
C ASP A 120 12.62 -5.40 16.11
N LYS A 121 11.31 -5.18 16.20
CA LYS A 121 10.59 -4.27 15.30
C LYS A 121 11.14 -2.85 15.39
N SER A 122 11.34 -2.34 16.60
CA SER A 122 11.88 -0.99 16.84
C SER A 122 13.31 -0.85 16.32
N LYS A 123 14.18 -1.83 16.56
CA LYS A 123 15.56 -1.84 16.04
C LYS A 123 15.59 -1.82 14.51
N ARG A 124 14.77 -2.65 13.85
CA ARG A 124 14.69 -2.67 12.38
C ARG A 124 14.20 -1.34 11.82
N PHE A 125 13.15 -0.77 12.43
CA PHE A 125 12.61 0.54 12.03
C PHE A 125 13.67 1.65 12.15
N ILE A 126 14.39 1.73 13.29
CA ILE A 126 15.44 2.72 13.52
C ILE A 126 16.59 2.50 12.54
N SER A 127 17.01 1.26 12.32
CA SER A 127 18.07 0.91 11.36
C SER A 127 17.70 1.32 9.93
N ALA A 128 16.47 1.04 9.50
CA ALA A 128 15.99 1.45 8.18
C ALA A 128 16.02 2.98 8.02
N LYS A 129 15.58 3.71 9.05
CA LYS A 129 15.48 5.17 9.01
C LYS A 129 16.82 5.89 9.09
N LEU A 130 17.76 5.38 9.92
CA LEU A 130 19.06 6.04 10.14
C LEU A 130 20.12 5.61 9.13
N PHE A 131 20.11 4.37 8.68
CA PHE A 131 21.16 3.80 7.82
C PHE A 131 20.68 3.52 6.40
N ASN A 132 19.46 3.94 6.06
CA ASN A 132 18.84 3.72 4.75
C ASN A 132 18.89 2.24 4.30
N LYS A 133 18.90 1.32 5.27
CA LYS A 133 18.87 -0.13 5.02
C LYS A 133 17.44 -0.56 4.78
N LYS A 134 17.16 -1.01 3.57
CA LYS A 134 15.85 -1.62 3.25
C LYS A 134 15.68 -2.92 4.04
N TYR A 135 14.43 -3.27 4.35
CA TYR A 135 14.13 -4.55 4.99
C TYR A 135 14.52 -5.72 4.08
N TYR A 136 15.06 -6.76 4.68
CA TYR A 136 15.37 -8.02 4.01
C TYR A 136 14.42 -9.11 4.51
#